data_f03a2e921769d579b2ebd727ae364918
#
_entry.id   f03a2e921769d579b2ebd727ae364918
#
_cell.length_a   1.000
_cell.length_b   1.000
_cell.length_c   1.000
_cell.angle_alpha   90.00
_cell.angle_beta   90.00
_cell.angle_gamma   90.00
#
_symmetry.space_group_name_H-M   'P 1'
#
loop_
_entity.id
_entity.type
_entity.pdbx_description
1 polymer ?
#
loop_
_entity_poly.entity_id
_entity_poly.type
_entity_poly.pdbx_seq_one_letter_code
_entity_poly.pdbx_strand_id
1 'polypeptide(L)'
;PILDVDAAILFSDILNLPMEMGLPLKFEKGVGPVFEKTISSDEDIDNLDASAYEKISYVYEGIKKIKERLPEDKALIGFAGSPWTIATYMVEGRGSKQYAKIKKMVYANP
;
A
#
# COMPACT_ATOMS: atom_id res chain seq x y z
N PRO A 1 -12.97 9.05 25.32
CA PRO A 1 -13.22 8.68 23.92
C PRO A 1 -14.66 9.00 23.54
N ILE A 2 -14.86 9.45 22.29
CA ILE A 2 -16.21 9.80 21.79
C ILE A 2 -17.00 8.52 21.47
N LEU A 3 -16.30 7.46 21.10
CA LEU A 3 -16.87 6.15 20.80
C LEU A 3 -16.30 5.12 21.79
N ASP A 4 -17.18 4.34 22.40
CA ASP A 4 -16.78 3.22 23.26
C ASP A 4 -16.73 1.95 22.40
N VAL A 5 -15.55 1.74 21.79
CA VAL A 5 -15.25 0.59 20.91
C VAL A 5 -14.21 -0.30 21.56
N ASP A 6 -14.19 -1.57 21.21
CA ASP A 6 -13.25 -2.56 21.78
C ASP A 6 -11.85 -2.49 21.16
N ALA A 7 -11.75 -1.94 19.95
CA ALA A 7 -10.48 -1.83 19.22
C ALA A 7 -10.46 -0.59 18.33
N ALA A 8 -9.26 -0.11 18.03
CA ALA A 8 -9.00 0.90 17.02
C ALA A 8 -8.22 0.29 15.84
N ILE A 9 -8.48 0.76 14.64
CA ILE A 9 -7.71 0.40 13.43
C ILE A 9 -6.98 1.64 12.94
N LEU A 10 -5.66 1.55 12.79
CA LEU A 10 -4.92 2.55 12.04
C LEU A 10 -5.03 2.19 10.56
N PHE A 11 -5.89 2.90 9.85
CA PHE A 11 -5.92 2.84 8.39
C PHE A 11 -4.75 3.65 7.82
N SER A 12 -3.88 2.97 7.04
CA SER A 12 -2.87 3.60 6.19
C SER A 12 -3.09 3.13 4.76
N ASP A 13 -3.02 4.05 3.80
CA ASP A 13 -3.16 3.67 2.39
C ASP A 13 -2.06 2.69 2.00
N ILE A 14 -2.45 1.52 1.49
CA ILE A 14 -1.54 0.45 1.09
C ILE A 14 -0.66 0.83 -0.11
N LEU A 15 -1.04 1.87 -0.86
CA LEU A 15 -0.33 2.34 -2.04
C LEU A 15 0.72 3.43 -1.74
N ASN A 16 0.82 3.89 -0.49
CA ASN A 16 1.86 4.86 -0.10
C ASN A 16 3.26 4.30 -0.34
N LEU A 17 3.50 3.03 0.00
CA LEU A 17 4.81 2.42 -0.21
C LEU A 17 5.19 2.33 -1.70
N PRO A 18 4.37 1.77 -2.60
CA PRO A 18 4.66 1.80 -4.04
C PRO A 18 4.86 3.21 -4.61
N MET A 19 4.11 4.19 -4.12
CA MET A 19 4.26 5.58 -4.54
C MET A 19 5.66 6.11 -4.20
N GLU A 20 6.12 5.88 -2.98
CA GLU A 20 7.47 6.26 -2.54
C GLU A 20 8.58 5.43 -3.20
N MET A 21 8.27 4.22 -3.67
CA MET A 21 9.18 3.40 -4.48
C MET A 21 9.41 3.95 -5.90
N GLY A 22 8.71 5.02 -6.28
CA GLY A 22 8.89 5.70 -7.56
C GLY A 22 7.78 5.44 -8.59
N LEU A 23 6.61 4.99 -8.15
CA LEU A 23 5.43 4.81 -9.00
C LEU A 23 4.40 5.93 -8.71
N PRO A 24 4.40 7.04 -9.48
CA PRO A 24 3.49 8.16 -9.24
C PRO A 24 2.03 7.72 -9.29
N LEU A 25 1.26 8.15 -8.29
CA LEU A 25 -0.15 7.80 -8.09
C LEU A 25 -1.02 9.03 -8.29
N LYS A 26 -2.11 8.89 -9.01
CA LYS A 26 -3.18 9.88 -9.14
C LYS A 26 -4.52 9.27 -8.79
N PHE A 27 -5.48 10.13 -8.44
CA PHE A 27 -6.87 9.72 -8.20
C PHE A 27 -7.75 10.15 -9.37
N GLU A 28 -8.39 9.18 -10.02
CA GLU A 28 -9.34 9.44 -11.11
C GLU A 28 -10.78 9.30 -10.60
N LYS A 29 -11.60 10.29 -10.92
CA LYS A 29 -13.02 10.30 -10.51
C LYS A 29 -13.75 9.08 -11.07
N GLY A 30 -14.38 8.29 -10.20
CA GLY A 30 -15.12 7.10 -10.55
C GLY A 30 -14.29 5.84 -10.80
N VAL A 31 -12.96 5.96 -10.76
CA VAL A 31 -12.02 4.83 -10.91
C VAL A 31 -11.28 4.54 -9.60
N GLY A 32 -10.84 5.59 -8.90
CA GLY A 32 -10.02 5.49 -7.70
C GLY A 32 -8.54 5.74 -7.98
N PRO A 33 -7.64 5.11 -7.22
CA PRO A 33 -6.19 5.28 -7.39
C PRO A 33 -5.71 4.61 -8.68
N VAL A 34 -4.87 5.34 -9.44
CA VAL A 34 -4.27 4.88 -10.70
C VAL A 34 -2.79 5.25 -10.70
N PHE A 35 -1.92 4.28 -10.92
CA PHE A 35 -0.50 4.54 -11.14
C PHE A 35 -0.26 5.07 -12.56
N GLU A 36 0.48 6.15 -12.68
CA GLU A 36 0.86 6.73 -13.97
C GLU A 36 1.93 5.91 -14.69
N LYS A 37 2.76 5.21 -13.91
CA LYS A 37 3.76 4.25 -14.38
C LYS A 37 3.47 2.89 -13.74
N THR A 38 3.59 1.82 -14.52
CA THR A 38 3.39 0.44 -14.05
C THR A 38 4.65 -0.39 -14.28
N ILE A 39 4.79 -1.47 -13.54
CA ILE A 39 5.85 -2.45 -13.73
C ILE A 39 5.48 -3.38 -14.87
N SER A 40 6.38 -3.51 -15.86
CA SER A 40 6.19 -4.35 -17.03
C SER A 40 7.44 -5.16 -17.42
N SER A 41 8.59 -4.87 -16.82
CA SER A 41 9.90 -5.48 -17.10
C SER A 41 10.73 -5.61 -15.83
N ASP A 42 11.81 -6.40 -15.91
CA ASP A 42 12.79 -6.54 -14.83
C ASP A 42 13.49 -5.19 -14.55
N GLU A 43 13.75 -4.40 -15.59
CA GLU A 43 14.31 -3.05 -15.44
C GLU A 43 13.41 -2.12 -14.62
N ASP A 44 12.08 -2.23 -14.78
CA ASP A 44 11.15 -1.46 -13.95
C ASP A 44 11.25 -1.86 -12.48
N ILE A 45 11.51 -3.13 -12.19
CA ILE A 45 11.70 -3.64 -10.82
C ILE A 45 13.02 -3.12 -10.25
N ASP A 46 14.11 -3.18 -11.01
CA ASP A 46 15.44 -2.74 -10.59
C ASP A 46 15.49 -1.24 -10.30
N ASN A 47 14.63 -0.46 -10.96
CA ASN A 47 14.48 0.99 -10.74
C ASN A 47 13.62 1.38 -9.53
N LEU A 48 13.05 0.42 -8.79
CA LEU A 48 12.28 0.73 -7.59
C LEU A 48 13.20 1.13 -6.44
N ASP A 49 12.81 2.17 -5.69
CA ASP A 49 13.53 2.58 -4.50
C ASP A 49 13.25 1.62 -3.33
N ALA A 50 14.19 0.74 -3.03
CA ALA A 50 14.10 -0.20 -1.92
C ALA A 50 14.13 0.47 -0.54
N SER A 51 14.60 1.74 -0.43
CA SER A 51 14.63 2.50 0.81
C SER A 51 13.34 3.28 1.09
N ALA A 52 12.33 3.14 0.25
CA ALA A 52 11.05 3.86 0.34
C ALA A 52 10.33 3.70 1.69
N TYR A 53 10.58 2.62 2.44
CA TYR A 53 10.04 2.41 3.77
C TYR A 53 10.46 3.52 4.77
N GLU A 54 11.59 4.17 4.57
CA GLU A 54 12.04 5.30 5.39
C GLU A 54 11.16 6.54 5.16
N LYS A 55 10.67 6.73 3.95
CA LYS A 55 9.84 7.87 3.55
C LYS A 55 8.41 7.80 4.12
N ILE A 56 7.96 6.62 4.52
CA ILE A 56 6.66 6.42 5.19
C ILE A 56 6.75 6.42 6.72
N SER A 57 7.85 6.95 7.30
CA SER A 57 8.08 7.03 8.75
C SER A 57 6.94 7.71 9.52
N TYR A 58 6.22 8.64 8.90
CA TYR A 58 5.03 9.30 9.48
C TYR A 58 3.94 8.31 9.89
N VAL A 59 3.83 7.15 9.22
CA VAL A 59 2.89 6.09 9.59
C VAL A 59 3.31 5.48 10.94
N TYR A 60 4.59 5.20 11.10
CA TYR A 60 5.13 4.62 12.35
C TYR A 60 5.03 5.59 13.51
N GLU A 61 5.24 6.88 13.26
CA GLU A 61 5.03 7.93 14.26
C GLU A 61 3.56 8.04 14.66
N GLY A 62 2.66 7.91 13.68
CA GLY A 62 1.22 7.84 13.93
C GLY A 62 0.85 6.69 14.87
N ILE A 63 1.41 5.49 14.63
CA ILE A 63 1.22 4.31 15.49
C ILE A 63 1.67 4.62 16.93
N LYS A 64 2.85 5.20 17.11
CA LYS A 64 3.37 5.55 18.44
C LYS A 64 2.42 6.49 19.18
N LYS A 65 2.01 7.57 18.53
CA LYS A 65 1.09 8.56 19.13
C LYS A 65 -0.29 7.97 19.48
N ILE A 66 -0.79 7.03 18.68
CA ILE A 66 -2.05 6.34 18.99
C ILE A 66 -1.85 5.44 20.22
N LYS A 67 -0.78 4.65 20.25
CA LYS A 67 -0.48 3.77 21.39
C LYS A 67 -0.31 4.51 22.70
N GLU A 68 0.26 5.71 22.69
CA GLU A 68 0.41 6.56 23.88
C GLU A 68 -0.94 7.05 24.45
N ARG A 69 -1.98 7.08 23.62
CA ARG A 69 -3.31 7.62 24.00
C ARG A 69 -4.40 6.57 24.07
N LEU A 70 -4.17 5.41 23.48
CA LEU A 70 -5.13 4.31 23.50
C LEU A 70 -5.11 3.67 24.89
N PRO A 71 -6.27 3.48 25.56
CA PRO A 71 -6.34 2.76 26.81
C PRO A 71 -5.73 1.35 26.70
N GLU A 72 -5.10 0.86 27.77
CA GLU A 72 -4.41 -0.43 27.77
C GLU A 72 -5.33 -1.64 27.49
N ASP A 73 -6.62 -1.50 27.82
CA ASP A 73 -7.65 -2.50 27.57
C ASP A 73 -8.20 -2.50 26.14
N LYS A 74 -7.73 -1.58 25.28
CA LYS A 74 -8.17 -1.46 23.87
C LYS A 74 -7.08 -1.94 22.92
N ALA A 75 -7.46 -2.79 21.95
CA ALA A 75 -6.54 -3.26 20.94
C ALA A 75 -6.28 -2.21 19.84
N LEU A 76 -5.04 -2.13 19.34
CA LEU A 76 -4.70 -1.42 18.12
C LEU A 76 -4.42 -2.42 17.01
N ILE A 77 -5.25 -2.38 15.96
CA ILE A 77 -5.13 -3.24 14.80
C ILE A 77 -4.36 -2.50 13.71
N GLY A 78 -3.28 -3.12 13.20
CA GLY A 78 -2.54 -2.63 12.05
C GLY A 78 -3.29 -2.88 10.74
N PHE A 79 -2.94 -2.10 9.71
CA PHE A 79 -3.47 -2.23 8.37
C PHE A 79 -2.33 -2.17 7.36
N ALA A 80 -2.21 -3.20 6.52
CA ALA A 80 -1.19 -3.25 5.47
C ALA A 80 -1.69 -4.07 4.28
N GLY A 81 -1.20 -3.73 3.09
CA GLY A 81 -1.42 -4.56 1.90
C GLY A 81 -0.52 -5.80 1.92
N SER A 82 -1.04 -6.94 1.52
CA SER A 82 -0.19 -8.11 1.28
C SER A 82 0.74 -7.85 0.08
N PRO A 83 1.91 -8.50 0.00
CA PRO A 83 2.81 -8.35 -1.15
C PRO A 83 2.11 -8.59 -2.49
N TRP A 84 1.26 -9.60 -2.58
CA TRP A 84 0.47 -9.88 -3.77
C TRP A 84 -0.48 -8.74 -4.14
N THR A 85 -1.22 -8.22 -3.16
CA THR A 85 -2.15 -7.11 -3.38
C THR A 85 -1.42 -5.87 -3.91
N ILE A 86 -0.29 -5.53 -3.29
CA ILE A 86 0.52 -4.38 -3.71
C ILE A 86 1.06 -4.59 -5.12
N ALA A 87 1.66 -5.77 -5.40
CA ALA A 87 2.19 -6.10 -6.72
C ALA A 87 1.11 -6.05 -7.82
N THR A 88 -0.12 -6.47 -7.51
CA THR A 88 -1.22 -6.37 -8.49
C THR A 88 -1.50 -4.92 -8.89
N TYR A 89 -1.52 -3.98 -7.95
CA TYR A 89 -1.68 -2.57 -8.26
C TYR A 89 -0.49 -2.00 -9.05
N MET A 90 0.75 -2.38 -8.69
CA MET A 90 1.95 -1.91 -9.35
C MET A 90 2.02 -2.35 -10.82
N VAL A 91 1.54 -3.56 -11.13
CA VAL A 91 1.55 -4.14 -12.49
C VAL A 91 0.31 -3.75 -13.29
N GLU A 92 -0.89 -3.85 -12.71
CA GLU A 92 -2.13 -3.51 -13.41
C GLU A 92 -2.33 -1.99 -13.55
N GLY A 93 -1.73 -1.21 -12.64
CA GLY A 93 -1.83 0.25 -12.59
C GLY A 93 -3.07 0.78 -11.87
N ARG A 94 -4.04 -0.09 -11.60
CA ARG A 94 -5.32 0.22 -10.94
C ARG A 94 -6.00 -1.05 -10.46
N GLY A 95 -7.12 -0.92 -9.76
CA GLY A 95 -7.96 -2.07 -9.42
C GLY A 95 -8.35 -2.86 -10.68
N SER A 96 -8.14 -4.17 -10.66
CA SER A 96 -8.45 -5.08 -11.77
C SER A 96 -9.32 -6.23 -11.28
N LYS A 97 -10.31 -6.63 -12.09
CA LYS A 97 -11.11 -7.82 -11.81
C LYS A 97 -10.48 -9.12 -12.34
N GLN A 98 -9.65 -9.01 -13.36
CA GLN A 98 -9.10 -10.17 -14.07
C GLN A 98 -7.63 -10.44 -13.74
N TYR A 99 -6.87 -9.42 -13.33
CA TYR A 99 -5.43 -9.51 -13.01
C TYR A 99 -4.61 -10.13 -14.17
N ALA A 100 -4.93 -9.73 -15.41
CA ALA A 100 -4.39 -10.39 -16.60
C ALA A 100 -2.88 -10.16 -16.78
N LYS A 101 -2.41 -8.93 -16.52
CA LYS A 101 -0.99 -8.57 -16.69
C LYS A 101 -0.11 -9.31 -15.68
N ILE A 102 -0.46 -9.23 -14.38
CA ILE A 102 0.35 -9.87 -13.34
C ILE A 102 0.33 -11.39 -13.45
N LYS A 103 -0.80 -11.99 -13.79
CA LYS A 103 -0.87 -13.44 -14.06
C LYS A 103 0.05 -13.83 -15.21
N LYS A 104 0.04 -13.05 -16.31
CA LYS A 104 0.97 -13.28 -17.42
C LYS A 104 2.42 -13.22 -16.98
N MET A 105 2.79 -12.24 -16.14
CA MET A 105 4.17 -12.13 -15.61
C MET A 105 4.57 -13.37 -14.82
N VAL A 106 3.73 -13.81 -13.89
CA VAL A 106 4.00 -14.99 -13.05
C VAL A 106 4.21 -16.26 -13.87
N TYR A 107 3.50 -16.43 -14.98
CA TYR A 107 3.65 -17.62 -15.83
C TYR A 107 4.76 -17.50 -16.88
N ALA A 108 5.11 -16.29 -17.30
CA ALA A 108 6.11 -16.07 -18.33
C ALA A 108 7.52 -15.88 -17.76
N ASN A 109 7.63 -15.34 -16.55
CA ASN A 109 8.90 -15.06 -15.86
C ASN A 109 8.68 -15.21 -14.34
N PRO A 110 8.63 -16.45 -13.84
CA PRO A 110 8.35 -16.78 -12.43
C PRO A 110 9.49 -16.37 -11.49
#